data_f0b9339b92cad57c827fdd373ca15ba5
#
_entry.id   f0b9339b92cad57c827fdd373ca15ba5
#
_cell.length_a   1.000
_cell.length_b   1.000
_cell.length_c   1.000
_cell.angle_alpha   90.00
_cell.angle_beta   90.00
_cell.angle_gamma   90.00
#
_symmetry.space_group_name_H-M   'P 1'
#
loop_
_entity.id
_entity.type
_entity.pdbx_description
1 polymer ?
#
loop_
_entity_poly.entity_id
_entity_poly.type
_entity_poly.pdbx_seq_one_letter_code
_entity_poly.pdbx_strand_id
1 'polypeptide(L)'
;MATSAVNTVHRIESGGIASIASWLSRLVTIPPTLTMALIGIRFIANPVHGIAATGVTLSTPEAVTDTRVIGALALTIAGVLVSLVVSRRRLRVAHATVVGLMALILAVRIFGFSVDGTTLAMGGQKLKFTGEVVFLTLNTLAFSLQSYLSKRTGGQR
;
A
#
# COMPACT_ATOMS: atom_id res chain seq x y z
N MET A 1 11.88 -42.70 -20.72
CA MET A 1 12.69 -41.44 -20.82
C MET A 1 11.87 -40.18 -21.15
N ALA A 2 10.70 -40.26 -21.80
CA ALA A 2 9.88 -39.10 -22.17
C ALA A 2 9.27 -38.33 -20.97
N THR A 3 8.92 -38.99 -19.87
CA THR A 3 8.26 -38.38 -18.69
C THR A 3 9.15 -37.40 -17.92
N SER A 4 10.47 -37.58 -17.95
CA SER A 4 11.43 -36.68 -17.27
C SER A 4 11.54 -35.32 -17.97
N ALA A 5 11.48 -35.26 -19.28
CA ALA A 5 11.59 -34.00 -20.05
C ALA A 5 10.35 -33.10 -19.87
N VAL A 6 9.15 -33.71 -19.88
CA VAL A 6 7.88 -32.96 -19.66
C VAL A 6 7.84 -32.32 -18.29
N ASN A 7 8.29 -33.02 -17.24
CA ASN A 7 8.36 -32.47 -15.89
C ASN A 7 9.36 -31.32 -15.75
N THR A 8 10.45 -31.35 -16.51
CA THR A 8 11.48 -30.29 -16.49
C THR A 8 10.96 -29.00 -17.15
N VAL A 9 10.29 -29.11 -18.29
CA VAL A 9 9.71 -27.95 -19.00
C VAL A 9 8.62 -27.30 -18.13
N HIS A 10 7.72 -28.07 -17.53
CA HIS A 10 6.69 -27.55 -16.63
C HIS A 10 7.26 -26.85 -15.40
N ARG A 11 8.40 -27.29 -14.89
CA ARG A 11 9.07 -26.67 -13.74
C ARG A 11 9.75 -25.33 -14.12
N ILE A 12 10.30 -25.23 -15.33
CA ILE A 12 10.94 -24.00 -15.84
C ILE A 12 9.89 -22.92 -16.08
N GLU A 13 8.76 -23.25 -16.73
CA GLU A 13 7.68 -22.32 -16.99
C GLU A 13 7.02 -21.79 -15.69
N SER A 14 6.78 -22.66 -14.73
CA SER A 14 6.18 -22.26 -13.45
C SER A 14 7.11 -21.35 -12.62
N GLY A 15 8.42 -21.53 -12.71
CA GLY A 15 9.43 -20.67 -12.08
C GLY A 15 9.46 -19.26 -12.66
N GLY A 16 9.33 -19.15 -14.00
CA GLY A 16 9.27 -17.88 -14.72
C GLY A 16 8.04 -17.04 -14.33
N ILE A 17 6.87 -17.64 -14.39
CA ILE A 17 5.59 -16.97 -14.04
C ILE A 17 5.58 -16.50 -12.58
N ALA A 18 6.03 -17.32 -11.64
CA ALA A 18 6.12 -16.94 -10.22
C ALA A 18 7.10 -15.78 -9.98
N SER A 19 8.18 -15.70 -10.74
CA SER A 19 9.13 -14.59 -10.69
C SER A 19 8.50 -13.29 -11.19
N ILE A 20 7.84 -13.30 -12.34
CA ILE A 20 7.16 -12.14 -12.93
C ILE A 20 6.05 -11.65 -11.98
N ALA A 21 5.20 -12.56 -11.48
CA ALA A 21 4.16 -12.22 -10.52
C ALA A 21 4.70 -11.57 -9.25
N SER A 22 5.84 -12.05 -8.75
CA SER A 22 6.53 -11.45 -7.59
C SER A 22 7.04 -10.04 -7.88
N TRP A 23 7.58 -9.78 -9.07
CA TRP A 23 8.04 -8.46 -9.49
C TRP A 23 6.87 -7.48 -9.64
N LEU A 24 5.81 -7.87 -10.36
CA LEU A 24 4.59 -7.06 -10.51
C LEU A 24 3.98 -6.72 -9.15
N SER A 25 3.89 -7.68 -8.24
CA SER A 25 3.43 -7.46 -6.87
C SER A 25 4.24 -6.39 -6.14
N ARG A 26 5.56 -6.40 -6.26
CA ARG A 26 6.42 -5.37 -5.65
C ARG A 26 6.13 -3.99 -6.24
N LEU A 27 6.02 -3.89 -7.57
CA LEU A 27 5.73 -2.63 -8.24
C LEU A 27 4.41 -2.00 -7.75
N VAL A 28 3.39 -2.81 -7.50
CA VAL A 28 2.09 -2.33 -6.97
C VAL A 28 2.20 -1.77 -5.55
N THR A 29 3.15 -2.25 -4.75
CA THR A 29 3.33 -1.81 -3.36
C THR A 29 4.21 -0.55 -3.25
N ILE A 30 5.03 -0.25 -4.26
CA ILE A 30 5.94 0.91 -4.26
C ILE A 30 5.19 2.25 -4.12
N PRO A 31 4.14 2.56 -4.92
CA PRO A 31 3.47 3.86 -4.84
C PRO A 31 2.88 4.17 -3.46
N PRO A 32 2.09 3.30 -2.81
CA PRO A 32 1.58 3.59 -1.48
C PRO A 32 2.69 3.72 -0.43
N THR A 33 3.76 2.92 -0.54
CA THR A 33 4.92 3.02 0.35
C THR A 33 5.63 4.37 0.20
N LEU A 34 5.88 4.79 -1.03
CA LEU A 34 6.51 6.08 -1.33
C LEU A 34 5.62 7.25 -0.87
N THR A 35 4.32 7.16 -1.08
CA THR A 35 3.35 8.18 -0.62
C THR A 35 3.42 8.32 0.90
N MET A 36 3.42 7.23 1.66
CA MET A 36 3.54 7.26 3.12
C MET A 36 4.89 7.85 3.56
N ALA A 37 5.99 7.50 2.89
CA ALA A 37 7.30 8.06 3.19
C ALA A 37 7.35 9.58 2.93
N LEU A 38 6.84 10.04 1.80
CA LEU A 38 6.81 11.46 1.44
C LEU A 38 5.93 12.28 2.41
N ILE A 39 4.75 11.78 2.77
CA ILE A 39 3.89 12.40 3.77
C ILE A 39 4.63 12.49 5.11
N GLY A 40 5.22 11.38 5.54
CA GLY A 40 5.96 11.32 6.80
C GLY A 40 7.10 12.34 6.86
N ILE A 41 7.94 12.38 5.83
CA ILE A 41 9.06 13.34 5.74
C ILE A 41 8.54 14.78 5.76
N ARG A 42 7.51 15.11 4.96
CA ARG A 42 6.96 16.47 4.88
C ARG A 42 6.37 16.93 6.21
N PHE A 43 5.63 16.06 6.89
CA PHE A 43 4.99 16.40 8.16
C PHE A 43 6.01 16.56 9.29
N ILE A 44 7.13 15.83 9.27
CA ILE A 44 8.21 16.00 10.24
C ILE A 44 9.02 17.25 9.95
N ALA A 45 9.48 17.41 8.71
CA ALA A 45 10.41 18.49 8.34
C ALA A 45 9.74 19.88 8.33
N ASN A 46 8.54 19.96 7.75
CA ASN A 46 7.80 21.22 7.65
C ASN A 46 6.28 20.98 7.82
N PRO A 47 5.80 20.78 9.05
CA PRO A 47 4.41 20.39 9.32
C PRO A 47 3.39 21.40 8.79
N VAL A 48 3.68 22.70 8.88
CA VAL A 48 2.77 23.76 8.42
C VAL A 48 2.53 23.66 6.92
N HIS A 49 3.59 23.60 6.12
CA HIS A 49 3.47 23.46 4.66
C HIS A 49 3.04 22.04 4.25
N GLY A 50 3.47 21.03 4.98
CA GLY A 50 3.12 19.64 4.73
C GLY A 50 1.61 19.41 4.80
N ILE A 51 0.96 19.92 5.84
CA ILE A 51 -0.47 19.75 6.05
C ILE A 51 -1.32 20.76 5.26
N ALA A 52 -0.79 21.94 4.92
CA ALA A 52 -1.51 22.96 4.17
C ALA A 52 -2.08 22.43 2.84
N ALA A 53 -1.38 21.47 2.19
CA ALA A 53 -1.86 20.79 1.00
C ALA A 53 -3.16 19.97 1.23
N THR A 54 -3.54 19.72 2.49
CA THR A 54 -4.80 19.06 2.86
C THR A 54 -5.92 20.03 3.16
N GLY A 55 -5.67 21.36 3.12
CA GLY A 55 -6.62 22.41 3.46
C GLY A 55 -6.68 22.69 4.97
N VAL A 56 -5.79 22.12 5.77
CA VAL A 56 -5.73 22.34 7.22
C VAL A 56 -4.72 23.43 7.54
N THR A 57 -5.08 24.35 8.46
CA THR A 57 -4.20 25.39 9.00
C THR A 57 -3.85 25.06 10.43
N LEU A 58 -2.55 25.02 10.75
CA LEU A 58 -2.08 24.80 12.12
C LEU A 58 -1.97 26.16 12.84
N SER A 59 -2.75 26.35 13.88
CA SER A 59 -2.82 27.61 14.64
C SER A 59 -2.11 27.54 16.00
N THR A 60 -1.76 26.36 16.48
CA THR A 60 -1.13 26.20 17.81
C THR A 60 0.15 25.35 17.74
N PRO A 61 1.11 25.55 18.68
CA PRO A 61 2.31 24.72 18.78
C PRO A 61 2.01 23.23 18.98
N GLU A 62 0.94 22.91 19.70
CA GLU A 62 0.48 21.54 19.92
C GLU A 62 0.07 20.89 18.60
N ALA A 63 -0.73 21.57 17.79
CA ALA A 63 -1.14 21.08 16.47
C ALA A 63 0.06 20.83 15.53
N VAL A 64 1.11 21.66 15.63
CA VAL A 64 2.38 21.46 14.91
C VAL A 64 3.07 20.17 15.38
N THR A 65 3.12 19.95 16.70
CA THR A 65 3.73 18.75 17.29
C THR A 65 2.95 17.49 16.92
N ASP A 66 1.62 17.53 17.00
CA ASP A 66 0.74 16.40 16.62
C ASP A 66 0.90 16.04 15.15
N THR A 67 1.04 17.05 14.29
CA THR A 67 1.32 16.81 12.86
C THR A 67 2.65 16.09 12.65
N ARG A 68 3.70 16.42 13.42
CA ARG A 68 4.98 15.69 13.37
C ARG A 68 4.84 14.25 13.85
N VAL A 69 4.02 14.00 14.89
CA VAL A 69 3.73 12.63 15.35
C VAL A 69 3.03 11.82 14.27
N ILE A 70 2.03 12.39 13.59
CA ILE A 70 1.38 11.74 12.43
C ILE A 70 2.40 11.46 11.33
N GLY A 71 3.32 12.38 11.08
CA GLY A 71 4.43 12.19 10.14
C GLY A 71 5.33 11.01 10.52
N ALA A 72 5.68 10.89 11.79
CA ALA A 72 6.49 9.78 12.30
C ALA A 72 5.77 8.44 12.16
N LEU A 73 4.46 8.37 12.41
CA LEU A 73 3.64 7.17 12.19
C LEU A 73 3.61 6.78 10.71
N ALA A 74 3.40 7.74 9.80
CA ALA A 74 3.41 7.48 8.36
C ALA A 74 4.78 6.95 7.89
N LEU A 75 5.88 7.52 8.39
CA LEU A 75 7.23 7.07 8.06
C LEU A 75 7.51 5.66 8.61
N THR A 76 7.03 5.35 9.80
CA THR A 76 7.11 4.01 10.40
C THR A 76 6.38 2.99 9.54
N ILE A 77 5.16 3.29 9.10
CA ILE A 77 4.38 2.43 8.19
C ILE A 77 5.16 2.20 6.89
N ALA A 78 5.74 3.25 6.30
CA ALA A 78 6.57 3.13 5.10
C ALA A 78 7.78 2.20 5.34
N GLY A 79 8.48 2.33 6.46
CA GLY A 79 9.59 1.47 6.84
C GLY A 79 9.19 -0.01 6.99
N VAL A 80 8.05 -0.27 7.62
CA VAL A 80 7.47 -1.62 7.73
C VAL A 80 7.17 -2.17 6.34
N LEU A 81 6.51 -1.41 5.47
CA LEU A 81 6.18 -1.84 4.11
C LEU A 81 7.44 -2.16 3.31
N VAL A 82 8.48 -1.33 3.37
CA VAL A 82 9.79 -1.62 2.74
C VAL A 82 10.34 -2.96 3.22
N SER A 83 10.36 -3.20 4.53
CA SER A 83 10.88 -4.44 5.11
C SER A 83 10.11 -5.69 4.65
N LEU A 84 8.81 -5.56 4.44
CA LEU A 84 7.96 -6.64 3.96
C LEU A 84 8.12 -6.90 2.45
N VAL A 85 8.28 -5.84 1.65
CA VAL A 85 8.41 -5.95 0.17
C VAL A 85 9.74 -6.58 -0.25
N VAL A 86 10.80 -6.35 0.49
CA VAL A 86 12.13 -6.95 0.20
C VAL A 86 12.07 -8.48 0.24
N SER A 87 11.31 -9.07 1.17
CA SER A 87 11.21 -10.52 1.32
C SER A 87 10.05 -11.10 0.49
N ARG A 88 10.36 -12.04 -0.45
CA ARG A 88 9.33 -12.76 -1.23
C ARG A 88 8.29 -13.46 -0.34
N ARG A 89 8.70 -14.00 0.81
CA ARG A 89 7.80 -14.70 1.75
C ARG A 89 6.80 -13.75 2.42
N ARG A 90 7.16 -12.46 2.56
CA ARG A 90 6.36 -11.46 3.27
C ARG A 90 5.51 -10.58 2.34
N LEU A 91 5.65 -10.72 1.02
CA LEU A 91 4.87 -9.93 0.05
C LEU A 91 3.36 -10.01 0.28
N ARG A 92 2.84 -11.17 0.62
CA ARG A 92 1.41 -11.32 0.94
C ARG A 92 1.02 -10.49 2.16
N VAL A 93 1.87 -10.43 3.18
CA VAL A 93 1.64 -9.59 4.37
C VAL A 93 1.70 -8.11 3.99
N ALA A 94 2.66 -7.72 3.14
CA ALA A 94 2.74 -6.33 2.64
C ALA A 94 1.44 -5.90 1.96
N HIS A 95 0.90 -6.71 1.04
CA HIS A 95 -0.37 -6.41 0.38
C HIS A 95 -1.54 -6.36 1.36
N ALA A 96 -1.63 -7.31 2.30
CA ALA A 96 -2.67 -7.30 3.34
C ALA A 96 -2.61 -6.02 4.18
N THR A 97 -1.40 -5.56 4.54
CA THR A 97 -1.20 -4.32 5.29
C THR A 97 -1.67 -3.11 4.48
N VAL A 98 -1.31 -3.01 3.19
CA VAL A 98 -1.78 -1.91 2.33
C VAL A 98 -3.28 -1.95 2.15
N VAL A 99 -3.87 -3.13 1.92
CA VAL A 99 -5.33 -3.31 1.80
C VAL A 99 -6.04 -2.84 3.07
N GLY A 100 -5.59 -3.27 4.24
CA GLY A 100 -6.16 -2.85 5.52
C GLY A 100 -6.05 -1.34 5.74
N LEU A 101 -4.88 -0.76 5.47
CA LEU A 101 -4.64 0.67 5.58
C LEU A 101 -5.56 1.48 4.65
N MET A 102 -5.63 1.11 3.37
CA MET A 102 -6.46 1.82 2.38
C MET A 102 -7.95 1.65 2.68
N ALA A 103 -8.39 0.48 3.12
CA ALA A 103 -9.77 0.25 3.53
C ALA A 103 -10.16 1.14 4.73
N LEU A 104 -9.27 1.26 5.72
CA LEU A 104 -9.51 2.14 6.88
C LEU A 104 -9.54 3.61 6.47
N ILE A 105 -8.61 4.07 5.64
CA ILE A 105 -8.59 5.45 5.13
C ILE A 105 -9.88 5.76 4.36
N LEU A 106 -10.32 4.87 3.47
CA LEU A 106 -11.57 5.03 2.73
C LEU A 106 -12.79 5.04 3.64
N ALA A 107 -12.84 4.18 4.65
CA ALA A 107 -13.94 4.16 5.63
C ALA A 107 -14.03 5.49 6.39
N VAL A 108 -12.91 6.02 6.87
CA VAL A 108 -12.85 7.34 7.55
C VAL A 108 -13.26 8.47 6.59
N ARG A 109 -12.85 8.40 5.32
CA ARG A 109 -13.23 9.41 4.33
C ARG A 109 -14.72 9.37 4.01
N ILE A 110 -15.31 8.19 3.85
CA ILE A 110 -16.76 8.03 3.64
C ILE A 110 -17.53 8.53 4.86
N PHE A 111 -17.05 8.25 6.06
CA PHE A 111 -17.62 8.80 7.30
C PHE A 111 -17.59 10.34 7.27
N GLY A 112 -16.45 10.95 6.92
CA GLY A 112 -16.32 12.40 6.79
C GLY A 112 -17.27 13.00 5.75
N PHE A 113 -17.55 12.32 4.64
CA PHE A 113 -18.56 12.75 3.67
C PHE A 113 -19.96 12.76 4.27
N SER A 114 -20.25 11.84 5.18
CA SER A 114 -21.57 11.71 5.80
C SER A 114 -21.79 12.64 6.99
N VAL A 115 -20.75 12.92 7.77
CA VAL A 115 -20.87 13.63 9.06
C VAL A 115 -20.32 15.05 8.99
N ASP A 116 -19.19 15.25 8.29
CA ASP A 116 -18.48 16.54 8.25
C ASP A 116 -18.92 17.42 7.07
N GLY A 117 -19.86 16.94 6.22
CA GLY A 117 -20.34 17.66 5.05
C GLY A 117 -19.28 17.85 3.96
N THR A 118 -18.15 17.10 4.02
CA THR A 118 -17.15 17.13 2.97
C THR A 118 -17.69 16.50 1.69
N THR A 119 -17.20 16.96 0.53
CA THR A 119 -17.62 16.41 -0.77
C THR A 119 -16.40 16.11 -1.64
N LEU A 120 -16.59 15.27 -2.65
CA LEU A 120 -15.54 14.94 -3.63
C LEU A 120 -15.03 16.16 -4.41
N ALA A 121 -15.82 17.24 -4.48
CA ALA A 121 -15.43 18.47 -5.17
C ALA A 121 -14.47 19.36 -4.38
N MET A 122 -14.39 19.16 -3.05
CA MET A 122 -13.60 20.00 -2.16
C MET A 122 -12.12 19.59 -2.14
N GLY A 123 -11.20 20.57 -2.18
CA GLY A 123 -9.79 20.43 -1.79
C GLY A 123 -9.01 19.25 -2.42
N GLY A 124 -9.34 18.87 -3.65
CA GLY A 124 -8.70 17.74 -4.32
C GLY A 124 -9.13 16.37 -3.77
N GLN A 125 -10.23 16.28 -3.03
CA GLN A 125 -10.76 15.03 -2.46
C GLN A 125 -11.00 13.95 -3.52
N LYS A 126 -11.46 14.34 -4.72
CA LYS A 126 -11.66 13.41 -5.83
C LYS A 126 -10.39 12.66 -6.20
N LEU A 127 -9.26 13.37 -6.33
CA LEU A 127 -7.98 12.76 -6.70
C LEU A 127 -7.49 11.81 -5.59
N LYS A 128 -7.59 12.24 -4.32
CA LYS A 128 -7.20 11.44 -3.16
C LYS A 128 -8.05 10.16 -3.07
N PHE A 129 -9.36 10.29 -3.13
CA PHE A 129 -10.30 9.16 -3.10
C PHE A 129 -10.04 8.17 -4.24
N THR A 130 -9.88 8.67 -5.48
CA THR A 130 -9.57 7.82 -6.63
C THR A 130 -8.24 7.08 -6.45
N GLY A 131 -7.20 7.75 -5.97
CA GLY A 131 -5.91 7.13 -5.69
C GLY A 131 -6.00 6.02 -4.64
N GLU A 132 -6.74 6.25 -3.57
CA GLU A 132 -6.95 5.28 -2.49
C GLU A 132 -7.72 4.04 -3.00
N VAL A 133 -8.76 4.23 -3.81
CA VAL A 133 -9.53 3.12 -4.44
C VAL A 133 -8.62 2.33 -5.39
N VAL A 134 -7.82 2.99 -6.20
CA VAL A 134 -6.86 2.33 -7.11
C VAL A 134 -5.84 1.51 -6.31
N PHE A 135 -5.24 2.07 -5.25
CA PHE A 135 -4.29 1.35 -4.41
C PHE A 135 -4.93 0.16 -3.70
N LEU A 136 -6.15 0.31 -3.18
CA LEU A 136 -6.91 -0.78 -2.58
C LEU A 136 -7.13 -1.91 -3.59
N THR A 137 -7.63 -1.58 -4.78
CA THR A 137 -7.94 -2.56 -5.81
C THR A 137 -6.70 -3.33 -6.27
N LEU A 138 -5.63 -2.62 -6.63
CA LEU A 138 -4.39 -3.23 -7.12
C LEU A 138 -3.74 -4.12 -6.04
N ASN A 139 -3.72 -3.69 -4.79
CA ASN A 139 -3.15 -4.51 -3.71
C ASN A 139 -4.04 -5.69 -3.34
N THR A 140 -5.37 -5.58 -3.45
CA THR A 140 -6.29 -6.72 -3.27
C THR A 140 -6.07 -7.78 -4.37
N LEU A 141 -5.92 -7.37 -5.62
CA LEU A 141 -5.61 -8.28 -6.73
C LEU A 141 -4.24 -8.96 -6.53
N ALA A 142 -3.22 -8.19 -6.15
CA ALA A 142 -1.90 -8.72 -5.87
C ALA A 142 -1.89 -9.69 -4.69
N PHE A 143 -2.62 -9.39 -3.60
CA PHE A 143 -2.82 -10.29 -2.46
C PHE A 143 -3.47 -11.60 -2.88
N SER A 144 -4.55 -11.52 -3.67
CA SER A 144 -5.27 -12.69 -4.18
C SER A 144 -4.39 -13.57 -5.05
N LEU A 145 -3.61 -12.96 -5.96
CA LEU A 145 -2.66 -13.66 -6.82
C LEU A 145 -1.58 -14.38 -5.99
N GLN A 146 -0.97 -13.70 -5.03
CA GLN A 146 0.05 -14.31 -4.15
C GLN A 146 -0.53 -15.44 -3.30
N SER A 147 -1.77 -15.31 -2.85
CA SER A 147 -2.47 -16.34 -2.08
C SER A 147 -2.78 -17.57 -2.93
N TYR A 148 -3.18 -17.37 -4.19
CA TYR A 148 -3.41 -18.45 -5.14
C TYR A 148 -2.11 -19.20 -5.47
N LEU A 149 -1.04 -18.49 -5.77
CA LEU A 149 0.27 -19.09 -6.10
C LEU A 149 0.83 -19.88 -4.90
N SER A 150 0.67 -19.38 -3.67
CA SER A 150 1.14 -20.08 -2.47
C SER A 150 0.41 -21.39 -2.20
N LYS A 151 -0.88 -21.49 -2.54
CA LYS A 151 -1.67 -22.74 -2.40
C LYS A 151 -1.21 -23.81 -3.40
N ARG A 152 -0.89 -23.42 -4.64
CA ARG A 152 -0.40 -24.36 -5.66
C ARG A 152 0.96 -24.95 -5.33
N THR A 153 1.87 -24.15 -4.75
CA THR A 153 3.22 -24.62 -4.38
C THR A 153 3.24 -25.39 -3.06
N GLY A 154 2.29 -25.16 -2.15
CA GLY A 154 2.19 -25.86 -0.86
C GLY A 154 1.56 -27.25 -0.93
N GLY A 155 0.74 -27.55 -1.94
CA GLY A 155 0.11 -28.86 -2.17
C GLY A 155 1.02 -29.93 -2.79
N GLN A 156 2.29 -29.60 -3.05
CA GLN A 156 3.28 -30.54 -3.63
C GLN A 156 4.35 -31.01 -2.63
N ARG A 157 4.11 -30.88 -1.33
CA ARG A 157 5.02 -31.37 -0.28
C ARG A 157 4.42 -32.55 0.44
#